data_56016c15c53fac8002b1f1752fe8fa54
#
_entry.id   56016c15c53fac8002b1f1752fe8fa54
#
_cell.length_a   1.000
_cell.length_b   1.000
_cell.length_c   1.000
_cell.angle_alpha   90.00
_cell.angle_beta   90.00
_cell.angle_gamma   90.00
#
_symmetry.space_group_name_H-M   'P 1'
#
loop_
_entity.id
_entity.type
_entity.pdbx_description
1 polymer ?
#
loop_
_entity_poly.entity_id
_entity_poly.type
_entity_poly.pdbx_seq_one_letter_code
_entity_poly.pdbx_strand_id
1 'polypeptide(L)'
;MQTIEAGGYTANAPYGYRRCRIGKLPSLEVIPEEARFVRYIYERYLAGIGAQTIAQELNAMGSCPRRGAEWNRNTVRHVLRNPTFAGKVAWNRVKHYRPGAHGKETHHVVYTPVGEWLMVDGVHEAIIPWSTWLEAQERRKQRYIPPSNTGQRANPFAGIIRCSKCGNNMQRMGTNKGEPYLLCTTKGCTAGAKFE
;
A
#
# COMPACT_ATOMS: atom_id res chain seq x y z
N MET A 1 26.22 -2.51 1.90
CA MET A 1 25.51 -3.61 2.53
C MET A 1 25.83 -3.75 4.01
N GLN A 2 27.09 -3.77 4.41
CA GLN A 2 27.53 -3.92 5.82
C GLN A 2 26.76 -3.07 6.86
N THR A 3 26.41 -1.81 6.55
CA THR A 3 25.67 -0.94 7.47
C THR A 3 24.25 -1.45 7.75
N ILE A 4 23.59 -2.01 6.75
CA ILE A 4 22.22 -2.55 6.88
C ILE A 4 22.24 -3.88 7.62
N GLU A 5 23.20 -4.75 7.33
CA GLU A 5 23.43 -6.03 8.02
C GLU A 5 23.71 -5.82 9.51
N ALA A 6 24.37 -4.71 9.85
CA ALA A 6 24.59 -4.27 11.23
C ALA A 6 23.38 -3.55 11.85
N GLY A 7 22.21 -3.54 11.20
CA GLY A 7 20.99 -2.91 11.70
C GLY A 7 20.91 -1.39 11.55
N GLY A 8 21.86 -0.77 10.80
CA GLY A 8 21.88 0.66 10.57
C GLY A 8 20.81 1.13 9.59
N TYR A 9 20.18 2.27 9.86
CA TYR A 9 19.11 2.84 9.04
C TYR A 9 19.63 3.93 8.11
N THR A 10 19.67 3.68 6.81
CA THR A 10 20.26 4.59 5.80
C THR A 10 19.25 5.43 5.03
N ALA A 11 17.96 5.11 5.09
CA ALA A 11 16.92 5.82 4.36
C ALA A 11 16.47 7.12 5.07
N ASN A 12 15.49 7.83 4.49
CA ASN A 12 14.87 8.98 5.15
C ASN A 12 14.08 8.53 6.37
N ALA A 13 14.18 9.27 7.48
CA ALA A 13 13.44 8.96 8.70
C ALA A 13 11.93 8.98 8.42
N PRO A 14 11.19 7.91 8.75
CA PRO A 14 9.74 7.89 8.64
C PRO A 14 9.10 8.77 9.71
N TYR A 15 7.80 9.05 9.57
CA TYR A 15 7.02 9.74 10.59
C TYR A 15 7.13 8.98 11.93
N GLY A 16 7.23 9.68 13.05
CA GLY A 16 7.48 9.08 14.37
C GLY A 16 8.95 8.95 14.75
N TYR A 17 9.86 9.22 13.80
CA TYR A 17 11.31 9.13 14.06
C TYR A 17 12.07 10.34 13.54
N ARG A 18 13.19 10.66 14.18
CA ARG A 18 14.24 11.52 13.65
C ARG A 18 15.54 10.74 13.43
N ARG A 19 16.39 11.24 12.55
CA ARG A 19 17.70 10.63 12.33
C ARG A 19 18.60 10.89 13.52
N CYS A 20 19.29 9.84 13.95
CA CYS A 20 20.36 9.91 14.96
C CYS A 20 21.51 8.99 14.55
N ARG A 21 22.52 8.88 15.42
CA ARG A 21 23.60 7.91 15.31
C ARG A 21 23.79 7.21 16.64
N ILE A 22 24.01 5.91 16.60
CA ILE A 22 24.42 5.10 17.73
C ILE A 22 25.87 4.63 17.43
N GLY A 23 26.85 5.29 18.07
CA GLY A 23 28.24 5.13 17.69
C GLY A 23 28.50 5.57 16.24
N LYS A 24 29.02 4.66 15.41
CA LYS A 24 29.26 4.91 13.98
C LYS A 24 28.06 4.57 13.08
N LEU A 25 27.03 3.89 13.60
CA LEU A 25 25.88 3.44 12.83
C LEU A 25 24.80 4.52 12.72
N PRO A 26 24.28 4.80 11.51
CA PRO A 26 23.11 5.64 11.35
C PRO A 26 21.89 4.94 11.95
N SER A 27 21.10 5.64 12.73
CA SER A 27 19.95 5.12 13.45
C SER A 27 18.77 6.08 13.44
N LEU A 28 17.71 5.70 14.13
CA LEU A 28 16.50 6.48 14.32
C LEU A 28 16.22 6.63 15.81
N GLU A 29 15.76 7.81 16.19
CA GLU A 29 15.29 8.13 17.53
C GLU A 29 13.80 8.45 17.46
N VAL A 30 13.03 7.94 18.41
CA VAL A 30 11.59 8.12 18.49
C VAL A 30 11.24 9.56 18.85
N ILE A 31 10.27 10.13 18.12
CA ILE A 31 9.63 11.41 18.46
C ILE A 31 8.30 11.08 19.14
N PRO A 32 8.18 11.27 20.47
CA PRO A 32 7.00 10.82 21.23
C PRO A 32 5.67 11.37 20.70
N GLU A 33 5.65 12.64 20.29
CA GLU A 33 4.46 13.32 19.76
C GLU A 33 3.95 12.71 18.46
N GLU A 34 4.86 12.26 17.58
CA GLU A 34 4.51 11.60 16.33
C GLU A 34 4.24 10.11 16.56
N ALA A 35 5.00 9.46 17.44
CA ALA A 35 4.91 8.04 17.72
C ALA A 35 3.53 7.64 18.28
N ARG A 36 2.88 8.51 19.06
CA ARG A 36 1.50 8.30 19.51
C ARG A 36 0.53 8.10 18.36
N PHE A 37 0.67 8.86 17.27
CA PHE A 37 -0.18 8.73 16.09
C PHE A 37 0.14 7.46 15.30
N VAL A 38 1.40 7.02 15.27
CA VAL A 38 1.77 5.73 14.69
C VAL A 38 1.07 4.60 15.44
N ARG A 39 1.11 4.59 16.79
CA ARG A 39 0.40 3.59 17.64
C ARG A 39 -1.10 3.65 17.37
N TYR A 40 -1.69 4.83 17.34
CA TYR A 40 -3.10 5.05 17.02
C TYR A 40 -3.50 4.45 15.66
N ILE A 41 -2.69 4.63 14.61
CA ILE A 41 -2.94 4.06 13.28
C ILE A 41 -3.05 2.53 13.36
N TYR A 42 -2.13 1.86 14.06
CA TYR A 42 -2.15 0.40 14.18
C TYR A 42 -3.33 -0.08 15.02
N GLU A 43 -3.59 0.55 16.15
CA GLU A 43 -4.73 0.24 17.04
C GLU A 43 -6.06 0.33 16.28
N ARG A 44 -6.33 1.45 15.62
CA ARG A 44 -7.56 1.65 14.84
C ARG A 44 -7.67 0.67 13.68
N TYR A 45 -6.56 0.40 13.00
CA TYR A 45 -6.57 -0.56 11.90
C TYR A 45 -6.87 -1.97 12.37
N LEU A 46 -6.31 -2.40 13.49
CA LEU A 46 -6.57 -3.69 14.11
C LEU A 46 -7.98 -3.75 14.74
N ALA A 47 -8.55 -2.65 15.17
CA ALA A 47 -9.96 -2.56 15.56
C ALA A 47 -10.94 -2.66 14.36
N GLY A 48 -10.44 -2.70 13.12
CA GLY A 48 -11.30 -2.88 11.95
C GLY A 48 -11.56 -1.62 11.15
N ILE A 49 -11.03 -0.49 11.54
CA ILE A 49 -11.27 0.77 10.85
C ILE A 49 -10.48 0.83 9.54
N GLY A 50 -11.08 1.44 8.51
CA GLY A 50 -10.47 1.61 7.19
C GLY A 50 -9.41 2.71 7.17
N ALA A 51 -8.36 2.55 6.33
CA ALA A 51 -7.29 3.54 6.24
C ALA A 51 -7.76 4.95 5.83
N GLN A 52 -8.89 5.08 5.12
CA GLN A 52 -9.47 6.38 4.79
C GLN A 52 -10.05 7.07 6.03
N THR A 53 -10.80 6.34 6.84
CA THR A 53 -11.39 6.87 8.09
C THR A 53 -10.30 7.24 9.08
N ILE A 54 -9.26 6.39 9.22
CA ILE A 54 -8.10 6.69 10.08
C ILE A 54 -7.42 7.98 9.65
N ALA A 55 -7.27 8.22 8.34
CA ALA A 55 -6.70 9.47 7.82
C ALA A 55 -7.56 10.69 8.21
N GLN A 56 -8.88 10.58 8.11
CA GLN A 56 -9.81 11.64 8.52
C GLN A 56 -9.74 11.92 10.03
N GLU A 57 -9.66 10.87 10.85
CA GLU A 57 -9.50 10.99 12.31
C GLU A 57 -8.18 11.71 12.66
N LEU A 58 -7.07 11.37 12.02
CA LEU A 58 -5.78 12.02 12.23
C LEU A 58 -5.80 13.49 11.84
N ASN A 59 -6.45 13.85 10.73
CA ASN A 59 -6.59 15.22 10.30
C ASN A 59 -7.48 16.02 11.28
N ALA A 60 -8.55 15.42 11.77
CA ALA A 60 -9.43 16.04 12.79
C ALA A 60 -8.70 16.29 14.13
N MET A 61 -7.70 15.44 14.47
CA MET A 61 -6.82 15.62 15.64
C MET A 61 -5.73 16.68 15.42
N GLY A 62 -5.67 17.31 14.23
CA GLY A 62 -4.64 18.27 13.88
C GLY A 62 -3.25 17.68 13.61
N SER A 63 -3.16 16.37 13.41
CA SER A 63 -1.90 15.73 13.04
C SER A 63 -1.61 15.96 11.56
N CYS A 64 -0.36 16.28 11.23
CA CYS A 64 0.09 16.46 9.85
C CYS A 64 1.18 15.44 9.49
N PRO A 65 1.13 14.82 8.31
CA PRO A 65 2.20 13.95 7.84
C PRO A 65 3.43 14.80 7.44
N ARG A 66 4.63 14.22 7.43
CA ARG A 66 5.84 14.94 7.01
C ARG A 66 5.86 15.33 5.53
N ARG A 67 5.07 14.65 4.71
CA ARG A 67 4.92 14.96 3.29
C ARG A 67 3.45 15.12 2.96
N GLY A 68 3.11 16.24 2.34
CA GLY A 68 1.73 16.65 2.09
C GLY A 68 1.11 17.45 3.24
N ALA A 69 0.01 18.13 2.96
CA ALA A 69 -0.69 18.97 3.95
C ALA A 69 -1.54 18.12 4.91
N GLU A 70 -2.05 16.97 4.46
CA GLU A 70 -3.01 16.16 5.19
C GLU A 70 -2.73 14.66 5.05
N TRP A 71 -3.18 13.89 6.04
CA TRP A 71 -3.25 12.45 5.96
C TRP A 71 -4.26 12.01 4.91
N ASN A 72 -3.91 10.98 4.16
CA ASN A 72 -4.80 10.33 3.22
C ASN A 72 -4.66 8.79 3.32
N ARG A 73 -5.53 8.07 2.65
CA ARG A 73 -5.52 6.61 2.64
C ARG A 73 -4.16 6.01 2.32
N ASN A 74 -3.42 6.61 1.39
CA ASN A 74 -2.14 6.07 0.94
C ASN A 74 -1.04 6.32 1.98
N THR A 75 -1.00 7.50 2.62
CA THR A 75 -0.04 7.79 3.69
C THR A 75 -0.23 6.85 4.88
N VAL A 76 -1.48 6.58 5.30
CA VAL A 76 -1.79 5.58 6.34
C VAL A 76 -1.34 4.17 5.91
N ARG A 77 -1.61 3.78 4.67
CA ARG A 77 -1.15 2.48 4.14
C ARG A 77 0.38 2.37 4.10
N HIS A 78 1.10 3.45 3.83
CA HIS A 78 2.57 3.47 3.89
C HIS A 78 3.07 3.23 5.31
N VAL A 79 2.45 3.82 6.31
CA VAL A 79 2.75 3.55 7.73
C VAL A 79 2.53 2.07 8.04
N LEU A 80 1.36 1.52 7.74
CA LEU A 80 1.01 0.12 8.01
C LEU A 80 1.95 -0.90 7.32
N ARG A 81 2.55 -0.55 6.19
CA ARG A 81 3.47 -1.43 5.45
C ARG A 81 4.92 -1.36 5.93
N ASN A 82 5.26 -0.38 6.72
CA ASN A 82 6.65 -0.13 7.04
C ASN A 82 7.10 -0.90 8.29
N PRO A 83 7.98 -1.93 8.16
CA PRO A 83 8.46 -2.72 9.28
C PRO A 83 9.40 -1.93 10.23
N THR A 84 9.87 -0.75 9.83
CA THR A 84 10.70 0.13 10.66
C THR A 84 10.01 0.49 11.97
N PHE A 85 8.67 0.64 11.97
CA PHE A 85 7.92 0.92 13.18
C PHE A 85 7.98 -0.22 14.22
N ALA A 86 8.28 -1.43 13.77
CA ALA A 86 8.48 -2.61 14.61
C ALA A 86 9.96 -2.97 14.82
N GLY A 87 10.85 -2.00 14.70
CA GLY A 87 12.28 -2.18 14.98
C GLY A 87 13.05 -2.94 13.90
N LYS A 88 12.50 -3.12 12.69
CA LYS A 88 13.17 -3.82 11.60
C LYS A 88 13.69 -2.85 10.53
N VAL A 89 14.85 -3.15 9.97
CA VAL A 89 15.38 -2.49 8.76
C VAL A 89 15.14 -3.40 7.58
N ALA A 90 14.38 -2.93 6.59
CA ALA A 90 14.05 -3.72 5.41
C ALA A 90 14.69 -3.11 4.15
N TRP A 91 15.40 -3.94 3.40
CA TRP A 91 16.02 -3.61 2.13
C TRP A 91 15.32 -4.34 0.99
N ASN A 92 15.53 -3.89 -0.26
CA ASN A 92 14.96 -4.46 -1.49
C ASN A 92 13.41 -4.47 -1.52
N ARG A 93 12.78 -3.48 -0.87
CA ARG A 93 11.30 -3.35 -0.85
C ARG A 93 10.72 -2.90 -2.19
N VAL A 94 11.55 -2.25 -3.02
CA VAL A 94 11.15 -1.62 -4.27
C VAL A 94 12.29 -1.76 -5.27
N LYS A 95 11.97 -2.19 -6.46
CA LYS A 95 12.87 -2.20 -7.62
C LYS A 95 12.47 -1.05 -8.56
N HIS A 96 13.42 -0.20 -8.89
CA HIS A 96 13.25 0.87 -9.86
C HIS A 96 13.68 0.37 -11.23
N TYR A 97 12.73 0.29 -12.15
CA TYR A 97 13.01 -0.06 -13.54
C TYR A 97 13.13 1.23 -14.36
N ARG A 98 14.27 1.43 -15.00
CA ARG A 98 14.46 2.44 -16.03
C ARG A 98 14.56 1.70 -17.36
N PRO A 99 13.55 1.75 -18.23
CA PRO A 99 13.69 1.23 -19.58
C PRO A 99 14.81 2.00 -20.32
N GLY A 100 15.61 1.27 -21.10
CA GLY A 100 16.80 1.81 -21.76
C GLY A 100 16.52 2.94 -22.77
N ALA A 101 17.57 3.56 -23.21
CA ALA A 101 17.80 4.87 -23.82
C ALA A 101 17.04 5.29 -25.11
N HIS A 102 15.94 4.67 -25.50
CA HIS A 102 15.15 5.08 -26.67
C HIS A 102 13.66 5.15 -26.33
N GLY A 103 13.19 6.30 -25.90
CA GLY A 103 11.77 6.57 -25.71
C GLY A 103 11.47 7.22 -24.35
N LYS A 104 10.32 7.87 -24.24
CA LYS A 104 9.87 8.55 -23.00
C LYS A 104 9.99 7.61 -21.81
N GLU A 105 10.97 7.88 -20.96
CA GLU A 105 11.28 7.11 -19.75
C GLU A 105 10.11 7.15 -18.77
N THR A 106 9.24 6.17 -18.81
CA THR A 106 8.28 5.95 -17.75
C THR A 106 8.98 5.20 -16.60
N HIS A 107 9.14 5.89 -15.50
CA HIS A 107 9.73 5.33 -14.28
C HIS A 107 8.77 4.30 -13.69
N HIS A 108 9.03 3.01 -13.89
CA HIS A 108 8.25 1.93 -13.30
C HIS A 108 8.82 1.53 -11.95
N VAL A 109 7.95 1.55 -10.94
CA VAL A 109 8.27 1.10 -9.58
C VAL A 109 7.59 -0.23 -9.36
N VAL A 110 8.37 -1.27 -9.15
CA VAL A 110 7.86 -2.62 -8.83
C VAL A 110 8.08 -2.89 -7.35
N TYR A 111 7.00 -3.17 -6.63
CA TYR A 111 7.08 -3.57 -5.24
C TYR A 111 7.47 -5.04 -5.12
N THR A 112 8.54 -5.31 -4.41
CA THR A 112 9.00 -6.67 -4.14
C THR A 112 8.07 -7.31 -3.10
N PRO A 113 7.71 -8.60 -3.25
CA PRO A 113 6.97 -9.33 -2.22
C PRO A 113 7.70 -9.32 -0.87
N VAL A 114 6.94 -9.33 0.23
CA VAL A 114 7.52 -9.25 1.60
C VAL A 114 8.50 -10.40 1.88
N GLY A 115 8.27 -11.58 1.31
CA GLY A 115 9.17 -12.74 1.46
C GLY A 115 10.54 -12.59 0.78
N GLU A 116 10.69 -11.63 -0.14
CA GLU A 116 11.96 -11.33 -0.82
C GLU A 116 12.71 -10.13 -0.18
N TRP A 117 12.15 -9.53 0.86
CA TRP A 117 12.83 -8.44 1.55
C TRP A 117 13.96 -8.97 2.40
N LEU A 118 15.12 -8.33 2.30
CA LEU A 118 16.15 -8.51 3.31
C LEU A 118 15.73 -7.72 4.55
N MET A 119 15.33 -8.42 5.61
CA MET A 119 14.95 -7.81 6.89
C MET A 119 15.94 -8.20 7.96
N VAL A 120 16.44 -7.22 8.68
CA VAL A 120 17.34 -7.38 9.84
C VAL A 120 16.79 -6.61 11.03
N ASP A 121 17.22 -6.97 12.22
CA ASP A 121 16.92 -6.19 13.42
C ASP A 121 17.63 -4.84 13.35
N GLY A 122 16.86 -3.77 13.50
CA GLY A 122 17.40 -2.42 13.57
C GLY A 122 17.96 -2.11 14.96
N VAL A 123 18.96 -1.24 15.03
CA VAL A 123 19.47 -0.72 16.30
C VAL A 123 18.59 0.38 16.90
N HIS A 124 17.51 0.77 16.21
CA HIS A 124 16.56 1.79 16.67
C HIS A 124 15.44 1.19 17.50
N GLU A 125 14.88 2.00 18.38
CA GLU A 125 13.74 1.63 19.22
C GLU A 125 12.48 1.42 18.36
N ALA A 126 11.73 0.35 18.64
CA ALA A 126 10.45 0.07 18.00
C ALA A 126 9.32 0.91 18.61
N ILE A 127 8.45 1.50 17.77
CA ILE A 127 7.24 2.20 18.23
C ILE A 127 6.12 1.22 18.58
N ILE A 128 6.06 0.09 17.86
CA ILE A 128 5.07 -0.98 18.04
C ILE A 128 5.76 -2.33 18.15
N PRO A 129 5.15 -3.33 18.81
CA PRO A 129 5.63 -4.71 18.82
C PRO A 129 5.63 -5.32 17.42
N TRP A 130 6.57 -6.23 17.16
CA TRP A 130 6.62 -6.98 15.90
C TRP A 130 5.35 -7.80 15.64
N SER A 131 4.76 -8.40 16.69
CA SER A 131 3.48 -9.12 16.60
C SER A 131 2.35 -8.25 16.07
N THR A 132 2.26 -7.00 16.51
CA THR A 132 1.26 -6.01 16.05
C THR A 132 1.43 -5.72 14.55
N TRP A 133 2.68 -5.60 14.09
CA TRP A 133 2.95 -5.40 12.67
C TRP A 133 2.53 -6.62 11.85
N LEU A 134 2.85 -7.83 12.29
CA LEU A 134 2.46 -9.07 11.61
C LEU A 134 0.94 -9.20 11.51
N GLU A 135 0.22 -8.94 12.60
CA GLU A 135 -1.25 -8.97 12.62
C GLU A 135 -1.85 -7.96 11.62
N ALA A 136 -1.27 -6.75 11.55
CA ALA A 136 -1.70 -5.75 10.58
C ALA A 136 -1.44 -6.21 9.13
N GLN A 137 -0.32 -6.92 8.84
CA GLN A 137 -0.07 -7.48 7.50
C GLN A 137 -1.08 -8.58 7.17
N GLU A 138 -1.38 -9.47 8.11
CA GLU A 138 -2.34 -10.55 7.89
C GLU A 138 -3.75 -10.00 7.61
N ARG A 139 -4.19 -9.05 8.43
CA ARG A 139 -5.46 -8.36 8.22
C ARG A 139 -5.51 -7.63 6.87
N ARG A 140 -4.39 -7.10 6.41
CA ARG A 140 -4.28 -6.44 5.11
C ARG A 140 -4.45 -7.42 3.94
N LYS A 141 -3.92 -8.65 4.05
CA LYS A 141 -4.12 -9.72 3.06
C LYS A 141 -5.60 -10.12 2.98
N GLN A 142 -6.23 -10.32 4.13
CA GLN A 142 -7.66 -10.70 4.21
C GLN A 142 -8.59 -9.62 3.65
N ARG A 143 -8.21 -8.33 3.79
CA ARG A 143 -8.97 -7.18 3.29
C ARG A 143 -8.66 -6.79 1.85
N TYR A 144 -7.91 -7.58 1.12
CA TYR A 144 -7.68 -7.29 -0.29
C TYR A 144 -8.98 -7.46 -1.06
N ILE A 145 -9.69 -6.37 -1.23
CA ILE A 145 -10.79 -6.26 -2.19
C ILE A 145 -10.15 -5.79 -3.49
N PRO A 146 -10.23 -6.56 -4.58
CA PRO A 146 -9.76 -6.08 -5.87
C PRO A 146 -10.44 -4.75 -6.18
N PRO A 147 -9.75 -3.81 -6.85
CA PRO A 147 -10.31 -2.50 -7.15
C PRO A 147 -11.62 -2.66 -7.92
N SER A 148 -12.73 -2.41 -7.25
CA SER A 148 -14.01 -2.22 -7.90
C SER A 148 -14.11 -0.75 -8.28
N ASN A 149 -14.53 -0.46 -9.50
CA ASN A 149 -14.95 0.88 -9.87
C ASN A 149 -16.01 1.33 -8.86
N THR A 150 -15.66 2.26 -7.99
CA THR A 150 -16.48 2.78 -6.89
C THR A 150 -17.41 3.89 -7.39
N GLY A 151 -18.10 3.66 -8.47
CA GLY A 151 -19.38 4.30 -8.77
C GLY A 151 -20.48 3.35 -8.33
N GLN A 152 -21.73 3.76 -8.36
CA GLN A 152 -22.88 2.86 -8.29
C GLN A 152 -22.52 1.56 -9.01
N ARG A 153 -22.75 0.40 -8.41
CA ARG A 153 -22.41 -0.89 -9.00
C ARG A 153 -23.05 -0.97 -10.39
N ALA A 154 -22.37 -0.40 -11.36
CA ALA A 154 -22.84 -0.33 -12.74
C ALA A 154 -22.97 -1.75 -13.35
N ASN A 155 -22.32 -2.72 -12.73
CA ASN A 155 -22.42 -4.14 -13.12
C ASN A 155 -22.43 -5.02 -11.88
N PRO A 156 -23.61 -5.52 -11.43
CA PRO A 156 -23.71 -6.46 -10.32
C PRO A 156 -23.04 -7.81 -10.62
N PHE A 157 -22.79 -8.10 -11.89
CA PHE A 157 -22.20 -9.36 -12.37
C PHE A 157 -20.70 -9.25 -12.67
N ALA A 158 -20.04 -8.15 -12.27
CA ALA A 158 -18.61 -7.96 -12.49
C ALA A 158 -17.79 -9.09 -11.85
N GLY A 159 -17.00 -9.79 -12.66
CA GLY A 159 -16.19 -10.94 -12.25
C GLY A 159 -16.92 -12.27 -12.19
N ILE A 160 -18.24 -12.30 -12.36
CA ILE A 160 -19.08 -13.51 -12.35
C ILE A 160 -19.31 -14.01 -13.77
N ILE A 161 -19.67 -13.13 -14.69
CA ILE A 161 -19.97 -13.50 -16.08
C ILE A 161 -18.67 -13.71 -16.85
N ARG A 162 -18.53 -14.88 -17.42
CA ARG A 162 -17.39 -15.26 -18.26
C ARG A 162 -17.79 -15.41 -19.72
N CYS A 163 -16.90 -15.04 -20.61
CA CYS A 163 -17.07 -15.19 -22.05
C CYS A 163 -17.11 -16.68 -22.43
N SER A 164 -18.16 -17.14 -23.10
CA SER A 164 -18.30 -18.52 -23.56
C SER A 164 -17.25 -18.94 -24.59
N LYS A 165 -16.63 -17.95 -25.31
CA LYS A 165 -15.61 -18.24 -26.34
C LYS A 165 -14.19 -18.33 -25.77
N CYS A 166 -13.83 -17.51 -24.78
CA CYS A 166 -12.43 -17.41 -24.30
C CYS A 166 -12.28 -17.56 -22.76
N GLY A 167 -13.37 -17.73 -22.01
CA GLY A 167 -13.36 -17.91 -20.55
C GLY A 167 -13.02 -16.66 -19.73
N ASN A 168 -12.63 -15.55 -20.34
CA ASN A 168 -12.30 -14.31 -19.65
C ASN A 168 -13.55 -13.56 -19.16
N ASN A 169 -13.36 -12.68 -18.17
CA ASN A 169 -14.45 -11.87 -17.64
C ASN A 169 -15.03 -10.93 -18.68
N MET A 170 -16.34 -10.85 -18.74
CA MET A 170 -17.03 -9.88 -19.59
C MET A 170 -17.19 -8.55 -18.84
N GLN A 171 -17.12 -7.44 -19.59
CA GLN A 171 -17.30 -6.10 -19.06
C GLN A 171 -18.60 -5.49 -19.53
N ARG A 172 -19.28 -4.77 -18.63
CA ARG A 172 -20.43 -3.96 -19.00
C ARG A 172 -19.96 -2.71 -19.73
N MET A 173 -20.43 -2.54 -20.94
CA MET A 173 -20.27 -1.33 -21.73
C MET A 173 -21.58 -0.53 -21.69
N GLY A 174 -21.48 0.76 -21.44
CA GLY A 174 -22.60 1.68 -21.49
C GLY A 174 -22.41 2.66 -22.63
N THR A 175 -23.45 2.92 -23.40
CA THR A 175 -23.49 4.07 -24.32
C THR A 175 -24.29 5.20 -23.67
N ASN A 176 -23.90 6.46 -23.90
CA ASN A 176 -24.61 7.63 -23.38
C ASN A 176 -26.10 7.72 -23.82
N LYS A 177 -26.54 6.88 -24.77
CA LYS A 177 -27.87 6.86 -25.39
C LYS A 177 -28.45 5.48 -25.66
N GLY A 178 -27.81 4.39 -25.20
CA GLY A 178 -28.24 3.05 -25.50
C GLY A 178 -28.29 2.15 -24.28
N GLU A 179 -28.97 1.00 -24.44
CA GLU A 179 -29.02 0.00 -23.40
C GLU A 179 -27.64 -0.60 -23.10
N PRO A 180 -27.32 -0.87 -21.82
CA PRO A 180 -26.05 -1.46 -21.47
C PRO A 180 -25.94 -2.87 -22.06
N TYR A 181 -24.74 -3.25 -22.47
CA TYR A 181 -24.44 -4.58 -22.99
C TYR A 181 -23.14 -5.12 -22.38
N LEU A 182 -22.97 -6.45 -22.45
CA LEU A 182 -21.74 -7.11 -22.04
C LEU A 182 -20.84 -7.34 -23.25
N LEU A 183 -19.56 -7.03 -23.09
CA LEU A 183 -18.54 -7.24 -24.11
C LEU A 183 -17.34 -7.96 -23.53
N CYS A 184 -16.82 -8.92 -24.28
CA CYS A 184 -15.51 -9.50 -24.00
C CYS A 184 -14.41 -8.55 -24.54
N THR A 185 -13.55 -8.06 -23.65
CA THR A 185 -12.47 -7.13 -23.99
C THR A 185 -11.16 -7.83 -24.35
N THR A 186 -11.15 -9.16 -24.43
CA THR A 186 -9.98 -9.93 -24.84
C THR A 186 -9.67 -9.66 -26.31
N LYS A 187 -8.43 -9.27 -26.60
CA LYS A 187 -7.97 -8.98 -27.96
C LYS A 187 -8.25 -10.18 -28.87
N GLY A 188 -8.98 -9.94 -29.96
CA GLY A 188 -9.39 -10.99 -30.92
C GLY A 188 -10.66 -11.75 -30.56
N CYS A 189 -11.28 -11.50 -29.42
CA CYS A 189 -12.57 -12.08 -29.06
C CYS A 189 -13.70 -11.06 -29.31
N THR A 190 -14.67 -11.42 -30.15
CA THR A 190 -15.80 -10.54 -30.54
C THR A 190 -17.14 -10.96 -29.87
N ALA A 191 -17.07 -11.65 -28.72
CA ALA A 191 -18.27 -12.06 -28.03
C ALA A 191 -18.93 -10.88 -27.29
N GLY A 192 -20.19 -10.61 -27.57
CA GLY A 192 -21.03 -9.62 -26.89
C GLY A 192 -22.43 -10.15 -26.66
N ALA A 193 -23.11 -9.65 -25.62
CA ALA A 193 -24.52 -9.93 -25.34
C ALA A 193 -25.21 -8.63 -24.88
N LYS A 194 -26.42 -8.39 -25.39
CA LYS A 194 -27.29 -7.31 -24.91
C LYS A 194 -28.08 -7.80 -23.70
N PHE A 195 -28.43 -6.91 -22.78
CA PHE A 195 -29.41 -7.18 -21.75
C PHE A 195 -30.78 -6.96 -22.39
N GLU A 196 -31.60 -7.99 -22.41
CA GLU A 196 -33.04 -7.88 -22.67
C GLU A 196 -33.78 -7.68 -21.36
#